data_d4428c13fb2d8aae7db12292fc891eb1
#
_entry.id   d4428c13fb2d8aae7db12292fc891eb1
#
_cell.length_a   1.000
_cell.length_b   1.000
_cell.length_c   1.000
_cell.angle_alpha   90.00
_cell.angle_beta   90.00
_cell.angle_gamma   90.00
#
_symmetry.space_group_name_H-M   'P 1'
#
loop_
_entity.id
_entity.type
_entity.pdbx_description
1 polymer ?
#
loop_
_entity_poly.entity_id
_entity_poly.type
_entity_poly.pdbx_seq_one_letter_code
_entity_poly.pdbx_strand_id
1 'polypeptide(L)'
;WILAQGNNSKNHHWWPVGLQKYWTDRRGDLSWIEPNGATKKKRSANKKIGYKRYGHTMLKGSVWESNFESKFDVDNEVHHIISGICDLKPFGRTPSEFFTMLRLTRKKDRTLRDMCKFYHLDEKLHRNLLLLLHSLLIRSPSNRSRYEGTPRLIWLPPNEDVGKANMIQNYSIAKK
;
A
#
# COMPACT_ATOMS: atom_id res chain seq x y z
N TRP A 1 -19.93 -9.28 30.87
CA TRP A 1 -19.80 -8.76 29.48
C TRP A 1 -18.62 -7.82 29.48
N ILE A 2 -17.43 -8.31 29.18
CA ILE A 2 -16.24 -7.50 29.00
C ILE A 2 -16.28 -7.04 27.54
N LEU A 3 -16.69 -5.79 27.32
CA LEU A 3 -16.50 -5.11 26.06
C LEU A 3 -14.98 -5.01 25.85
N ALA A 4 -14.46 -5.79 24.92
CA ALA A 4 -13.11 -5.57 24.42
C ALA A 4 -13.08 -4.12 23.89
N GLN A 5 -12.39 -3.23 24.58
CA GLN A 5 -12.11 -1.87 24.11
C GLN A 5 -11.16 -1.97 22.91
N GLY A 6 -11.71 -2.37 21.77
CA GLY A 6 -11.05 -2.23 20.49
C GLY A 6 -10.87 -0.74 20.22
N ASN A 7 -9.68 -0.38 19.79
CA ASN A 7 -9.29 0.98 19.43
C ASN A 7 -10.28 1.53 18.38
N ASN A 8 -11.25 2.33 18.84
CA ASN A 8 -12.38 2.84 18.04
C ASN A 8 -11.95 3.97 17.08
N SER A 9 -10.92 3.73 16.29
CA SER A 9 -10.58 4.64 15.20
C SER A 9 -11.73 4.68 14.20
N LYS A 10 -12.35 5.85 14.05
CA LYS A 10 -13.43 6.07 13.07
C LYS A 10 -12.90 6.33 11.66
N ASN A 11 -11.64 6.76 11.54
CA ASN A 11 -11.01 7.14 10.27
C ASN A 11 -10.00 6.05 9.88
N HIS A 12 -10.37 5.24 8.92
CA HIS A 12 -9.54 4.15 8.42
C HIS A 12 -8.86 4.56 7.12
N HIS A 13 -7.53 4.51 7.11
CA HIS A 13 -6.74 5.00 5.99
C HIS A 13 -6.59 3.91 4.91
N TRP A 14 -6.97 4.25 3.67
CA TRP A 14 -6.58 3.47 2.49
C TRP A 14 -5.19 3.88 1.99
N TRP A 15 -4.72 5.08 2.36
CA TRP A 15 -3.35 5.54 2.16
C TRP A 15 -2.68 5.75 3.51
N PRO A 16 -1.74 4.89 3.92
CA PRO A 16 -1.12 4.93 5.24
C PRO A 16 -0.50 6.29 5.57
N VAL A 17 -0.77 6.80 6.74
CA VAL A 17 -0.22 8.10 7.19
C VAL A 17 1.32 8.07 7.22
N GLY A 18 1.91 6.93 7.59
CA GLY A 18 3.36 6.72 7.54
C GLY A 18 3.93 6.94 6.14
N LEU A 19 3.22 6.47 5.11
CA LEU A 19 3.63 6.65 3.72
C LEU A 19 3.42 8.11 3.26
N GLN A 20 2.33 8.77 3.67
CA GLN A 20 2.03 10.15 3.29
C GLN A 20 3.16 11.13 3.66
N LYS A 21 3.86 10.87 4.77
CA LYS A 21 4.97 11.71 5.25
C LYS A 21 6.08 11.91 4.22
N TYR A 22 6.30 10.94 3.35
CA TYR A 22 7.35 11.01 2.31
C TYR A 22 6.97 11.91 1.13
N TRP A 23 5.72 12.34 1.04
CA TRP A 23 5.22 13.26 0.00
C TRP A 23 4.84 14.63 0.54
N THR A 24 5.13 14.91 1.81
CA THR A 24 4.88 16.23 2.38
C THR A 24 6.03 17.20 2.08
N ASP A 25 5.69 18.46 1.91
CA ASP A 25 6.68 19.54 1.86
C ASP A 25 7.27 19.82 3.26
N ARG A 26 8.20 20.78 3.33
CA ARG A 26 8.84 21.18 4.60
C ARG A 26 7.86 21.68 5.66
N ARG A 27 6.65 22.07 5.27
CA ARG A 27 5.58 22.52 6.19
C ARG A 27 4.67 21.38 6.63
N GLY A 28 4.91 20.17 6.14
CA GLY A 28 4.09 19.00 6.39
C GLY A 28 2.78 18.99 5.56
N ASP A 29 2.74 19.74 4.47
CA ASP A 29 1.58 19.77 3.58
C ASP A 29 1.76 18.80 2.43
N LEU A 30 0.69 18.09 2.11
CA LEU A 30 0.58 17.21 0.96
C LEU A 30 -0.16 17.93 -0.17
N SER A 31 0.41 17.87 -1.37
CA SER A 31 -0.23 18.41 -2.58
C SER A 31 -0.58 17.26 -3.52
N TRP A 32 -1.71 17.36 -4.20
CA TRP A 32 -2.12 16.39 -5.22
C TRP A 32 -2.86 17.07 -6.37
N ILE A 33 -2.97 16.36 -7.49
CA ILE A 33 -3.72 16.80 -8.65
C ILE A 33 -4.99 15.97 -8.73
N GLU A 34 -6.13 16.64 -8.85
CA GLU A 34 -7.42 16.00 -9.07
C GLU A 34 -7.60 15.60 -10.54
N PRO A 35 -8.51 14.68 -10.87
CA PRO A 35 -8.76 14.25 -12.26
C PRO A 35 -9.10 15.39 -13.22
N ASN A 36 -9.65 16.50 -12.71
CA ASN A 36 -9.95 17.72 -13.47
C ASN A 36 -8.71 18.65 -13.66
N GLY A 37 -7.52 18.21 -13.23
CA GLY A 37 -6.28 19.00 -13.29
C GLY A 37 -6.10 20.02 -12.18
N ALA A 38 -7.07 20.21 -11.28
CA ALA A 38 -6.95 21.15 -10.19
C ALA A 38 -5.97 20.67 -9.12
N THR A 39 -5.03 21.53 -8.74
CA THR A 39 -4.12 21.25 -7.64
C THR A 39 -4.78 21.52 -6.30
N LYS A 40 -4.74 20.55 -5.41
CA LYS A 40 -5.20 20.64 -4.02
C LYS A 40 -4.02 20.51 -3.07
N LYS A 41 -4.14 21.16 -1.92
CA LYS A 41 -3.14 21.10 -0.86
C LYS A 41 -3.81 20.93 0.50
N LYS A 42 -3.29 20.04 1.32
CA LYS A 42 -3.82 19.78 2.66
C LYS A 42 -2.73 19.29 3.60
N ARG A 43 -2.80 19.67 4.86
CA ARG A 43 -1.85 19.23 5.87
C ARG A 43 -2.06 17.76 6.21
N SER A 44 -1.06 16.93 5.94
CA SER A 44 -1.07 15.49 6.21
C SER A 44 -1.24 15.17 7.71
N ALA A 45 -0.59 15.97 8.57
CA ALA A 45 -0.66 15.80 10.02
C ALA A 45 -2.11 15.80 10.59
N ASN A 46 -3.07 16.34 9.85
CA ASN A 46 -4.47 16.33 10.26
C ASN A 46 -5.18 15.00 10.00
N LYS A 47 -4.48 13.96 9.53
CA LYS A 47 -5.04 12.63 9.24
C LYS A 47 -6.34 12.66 8.41
N LYS A 48 -6.49 13.69 7.55
CA LYS A 48 -7.72 13.95 6.79
C LYS A 48 -7.60 13.64 5.31
N ILE A 49 -6.55 12.91 4.92
CA ILE A 49 -6.28 12.54 3.52
C ILE A 49 -6.18 11.02 3.45
N GLY A 50 -6.72 10.44 2.36
CA GLY A 50 -6.58 9.02 2.10
C GLY A 50 -7.27 8.12 3.11
N TYR A 51 -8.43 8.54 3.65
CA TYR A 51 -9.21 7.73 4.58
C TYR A 51 -10.69 7.66 4.19
N LYS A 52 -11.35 6.64 4.69
CA LYS A 52 -12.81 6.51 4.68
C LYS A 52 -13.28 6.29 6.12
N ARG A 53 -14.31 7.05 6.53
CA ARG A 53 -14.91 6.87 7.86
C ARG A 53 -15.56 5.49 7.93
N TYR A 54 -15.27 4.73 8.99
CA TYR A 54 -15.72 3.34 9.17
C TYR A 54 -15.33 2.38 8.03
N GLY A 55 -14.30 2.75 7.26
CA GLY A 55 -13.87 1.99 6.09
C GLY A 55 -13.43 0.56 6.37
N HIS A 56 -12.98 0.27 7.59
CA HIS A 56 -12.50 -1.04 8.03
C HIS A 56 -13.31 -1.58 9.22
N THR A 57 -14.56 -1.13 9.38
CA THR A 57 -15.49 -1.66 10.39
C THR A 57 -16.39 -2.69 9.74
N MET A 58 -16.49 -3.86 10.29
CA MET A 58 -17.39 -4.92 9.83
C MET A 58 -18.03 -5.63 11.02
N LEU A 59 -19.18 -6.22 10.78
CA LEU A 59 -19.84 -7.07 11.74
C LEU A 59 -19.18 -8.45 11.76
N LYS A 60 -18.73 -8.89 12.93
CA LYS A 60 -18.19 -10.24 13.12
C LYS A 60 -18.99 -10.94 14.21
N GLY A 61 -19.81 -11.89 13.83
CA GLY A 61 -20.80 -12.47 14.73
C GLY A 61 -21.82 -11.42 15.16
N SER A 62 -21.94 -11.19 16.47
CA SER A 62 -22.83 -10.18 17.07
C SER A 62 -22.12 -8.87 17.44
N VAL A 63 -20.83 -8.71 17.11
CA VAL A 63 -20.01 -7.57 17.53
C VAL A 63 -19.47 -6.82 16.31
N TRP A 64 -19.54 -5.48 16.36
CA TRP A 64 -18.85 -4.64 15.40
C TRP A 64 -17.34 -4.66 15.67
N GLU A 65 -16.59 -5.27 14.77
CA GLU A 65 -15.13 -5.19 14.76
C GLU A 65 -14.70 -3.96 13.99
N SER A 66 -14.26 -2.93 14.69
CA SER A 66 -13.90 -1.65 14.09
C SER A 66 -12.43 -1.57 13.71
N ASN A 67 -11.67 -2.64 13.61
CA ASN A 67 -10.24 -2.47 13.44
C ASN A 67 -9.54 -3.64 12.76
N PHE A 68 -9.99 -4.01 11.59
CA PHE A 68 -9.12 -4.86 10.78
C PHE A 68 -7.99 -4.08 10.09
N GLU A 69 -7.87 -2.76 10.31
CA GLU A 69 -6.70 -1.97 9.90
C GLU A 69 -5.39 -2.56 10.47
N SER A 70 -5.44 -3.09 11.70
CA SER A 70 -4.32 -3.81 12.30
C SER A 70 -3.90 -5.08 11.56
N LYS A 71 -4.75 -5.60 10.67
CA LYS A 71 -4.40 -6.75 9.83
C LYS A 71 -3.48 -6.38 8.67
N PHE A 72 -3.44 -5.11 8.30
CA PHE A 72 -2.47 -4.57 7.34
C PHE A 72 -1.17 -4.19 8.04
N ASP A 73 -0.55 -5.17 8.66
CA ASP A 73 0.65 -5.02 9.49
C ASP A 73 1.86 -4.47 8.74
N VAL A 74 1.90 -4.59 7.42
CA VAL A 74 2.93 -4.00 6.57
C VAL A 74 3.01 -2.47 6.69
N ASP A 75 1.94 -1.82 7.13
CA ASP A 75 1.95 -0.37 7.36
C ASP A 75 2.95 0.06 8.44
N ASN A 76 3.28 -0.82 9.37
CA ASN A 76 4.30 -0.60 10.39
C ASN A 76 5.71 -0.68 9.80
N GLU A 77 5.89 -1.37 8.68
CA GLU A 77 7.17 -1.56 8.00
C GLU A 77 7.49 -0.45 6.98
N VAL A 78 6.57 0.49 6.72
CA VAL A 78 6.73 1.53 5.68
C VAL A 78 8.06 2.26 5.83
N HIS A 79 8.44 2.66 7.05
CA HIS A 79 9.68 3.38 7.28
C HIS A 79 10.91 2.52 6.92
N HIS A 80 10.93 1.26 7.34
CA HIS A 80 12.01 0.32 7.04
C HIS A 80 12.12 0.03 5.54
N ILE A 81 10.97 -0.11 4.86
CA ILE A 81 10.93 -0.33 3.40
C ILE A 81 11.52 0.86 2.67
N ILE A 82 11.07 2.08 2.99
CA ILE A 82 11.55 3.29 2.31
C ILE A 82 13.04 3.54 2.60
N SER A 83 13.45 3.43 3.87
CA SER A 83 14.88 3.57 4.22
C SER A 83 15.72 2.53 3.49
N GLY A 84 15.30 1.26 3.49
CA GLY A 84 16.00 0.20 2.77
C GLY A 84 16.14 0.48 1.27
N ILE A 85 15.11 1.04 0.63
CA ILE A 85 15.18 1.44 -0.78
C ILE A 85 16.15 2.62 -0.98
N CYS A 86 16.12 3.62 -0.10
CA CYS A 86 17.00 4.78 -0.17
C CYS A 86 18.49 4.40 0.04
N ASP A 87 18.75 3.38 0.85
CA ASP A 87 20.09 2.91 1.17
C ASP A 87 20.65 1.91 0.13
N LEU A 88 19.86 1.53 -0.87
CA LEU A 88 20.30 0.62 -1.93
C LEU A 88 21.50 1.18 -2.68
N LYS A 89 22.52 0.34 -2.85
CA LYS A 89 23.68 0.65 -3.67
C LYS A 89 23.48 0.14 -5.09
N PRO A 90 23.87 0.91 -6.11
CA PRO A 90 23.80 0.44 -7.48
C PRO A 90 24.57 -0.86 -7.67
N PHE A 91 23.94 -1.82 -8.34
CA PHE A 91 24.53 -3.08 -8.73
C PHE A 91 25.56 -2.89 -9.84
N GLY A 92 26.62 -3.68 -9.87
CA GLY A 92 27.66 -3.62 -10.89
C GLY A 92 28.96 -2.93 -10.43
N ARG A 93 29.12 -2.70 -9.13
CA ARG A 93 30.36 -2.13 -8.57
C ARG A 93 31.50 -3.15 -8.45
N THR A 94 31.17 -4.43 -8.29
CA THR A 94 32.15 -5.52 -8.26
C THR A 94 32.28 -6.17 -9.63
N PRO A 95 33.42 -6.76 -10.00
CA PRO A 95 33.59 -7.47 -11.28
C PRO A 95 32.51 -8.55 -11.50
N SER A 96 32.19 -9.34 -10.48
CA SER A 96 31.17 -10.39 -10.55
C SER A 96 29.77 -9.83 -10.83
N GLU A 97 29.40 -8.75 -10.15
CA GLU A 97 28.13 -8.05 -10.37
C GLU A 97 28.06 -7.45 -11.77
N PHE A 98 29.18 -6.87 -12.24
CA PHE A 98 29.28 -6.33 -13.59
C PHE A 98 29.07 -7.42 -14.65
N PHE A 99 29.71 -8.58 -14.50
CA PHE A 99 29.50 -9.71 -15.42
C PHE A 99 28.06 -10.24 -15.36
N THR A 100 27.45 -10.30 -14.18
CA THR A 100 26.06 -10.70 -14.00
C THR A 100 25.12 -9.70 -14.69
N MET A 101 25.36 -8.40 -14.51
CA MET A 101 24.63 -7.35 -15.18
C MET A 101 24.76 -7.43 -16.71
N LEU A 102 25.97 -7.67 -17.23
CA LEU A 102 26.22 -7.90 -18.64
C LEU A 102 25.42 -9.09 -19.18
N ARG A 103 25.33 -10.17 -18.42
CA ARG A 103 24.59 -11.37 -18.79
C ARG A 103 23.07 -11.11 -18.84
N LEU A 104 22.54 -10.39 -17.85
CA LEU A 104 21.10 -10.06 -17.76
C LEU A 104 20.67 -9.05 -18.84
N THR A 105 21.55 -8.11 -19.19
CA THR A 105 21.28 -7.09 -20.21
C THR A 105 21.76 -7.47 -21.61
N ARG A 106 22.09 -8.75 -21.80
CA ARG A 106 22.60 -9.30 -23.06
C ARG A 106 21.48 -9.25 -24.08
N LYS A 107 21.48 -8.31 -24.92
CA LYS A 107 20.92 -8.15 -26.25
C LYS A 107 20.15 -6.83 -26.44
N LYS A 108 20.56 -6.16 -27.44
CA LYS A 108 19.90 -5.14 -28.27
C LYS A 108 19.81 -3.71 -27.76
N ASP A 109 19.71 -3.42 -26.44
CA ASP A 109 19.57 -2.02 -26.02
C ASP A 109 20.73 -1.56 -25.13
N ARG A 110 21.83 -1.15 -25.78
CA ARG A 110 22.90 -0.42 -25.10
C ARG A 110 22.37 0.84 -24.41
N THR A 111 21.40 1.50 -25.02
CA THR A 111 20.72 2.70 -24.51
C THR A 111 20.03 2.48 -23.16
N LEU A 112 19.31 1.36 -22.97
CA LEU A 112 18.68 1.04 -21.70
C LEU A 112 19.71 0.77 -20.60
N ARG A 113 20.83 0.12 -20.93
CA ARG A 113 21.92 -0.14 -19.99
C ARG A 113 22.55 1.15 -19.47
N ASP A 114 22.76 2.13 -20.35
CA ASP A 114 23.41 3.39 -20.01
C ASP A 114 22.47 4.32 -19.22
N MET A 115 21.15 4.16 -19.39
CA MET A 115 20.14 4.97 -18.71
C MET A 115 19.62 4.36 -17.42
N CYS A 116 19.69 3.03 -17.23
CA CYS A 116 19.15 2.35 -16.07
C CYS A 116 20.24 2.03 -15.03
N LYS A 117 19.96 2.35 -13.79
CA LYS A 117 20.72 1.86 -12.65
C LYS A 117 20.02 0.62 -12.10
N PHE A 118 20.77 -0.46 -11.93
CA PHE A 118 20.26 -1.70 -11.37
C PHE A 118 20.60 -1.75 -9.88
N TYR A 119 19.68 -2.25 -9.09
CA TYR A 119 19.83 -2.42 -7.65
C TYR A 119 19.46 -3.85 -7.28
N HIS A 120 20.16 -4.39 -6.29
CA HIS A 120 19.80 -5.68 -5.73
C HIS A 120 18.99 -5.45 -4.45
N LEU A 121 17.75 -5.96 -4.43
CA LEU A 121 16.96 -6.00 -3.22
C LEU A 121 17.20 -7.35 -2.53
N ASP A 122 17.45 -7.33 -1.23
CA ASP A 122 17.38 -8.55 -0.44
C ASP A 122 15.95 -9.10 -0.41
N GLU A 123 15.82 -10.39 -0.14
CA GLU A 123 14.54 -11.08 -0.20
C GLU A 123 13.49 -10.48 0.74
N LYS A 124 13.89 -10.08 1.95
CA LYS A 124 12.99 -9.49 2.94
C LYS A 124 12.47 -8.14 2.49
N LEU A 125 13.37 -7.27 2.01
CA LEU A 125 12.98 -5.94 1.50
C LEU A 125 12.08 -6.07 0.28
N HIS A 126 12.40 -6.98 -0.64
CA HIS A 126 11.59 -7.26 -1.82
C HIS A 126 10.18 -7.72 -1.44
N ARG A 127 10.09 -8.72 -0.55
CA ARG A 127 8.81 -9.24 -0.07
C ARG A 127 7.97 -8.16 0.62
N ASN A 128 8.57 -7.37 1.52
CA ASN A 128 7.86 -6.30 2.22
C ASN A 128 7.41 -5.20 1.27
N LEU A 129 8.21 -4.84 0.27
CA LEU A 129 7.83 -3.87 -0.76
C LEU A 129 6.64 -4.37 -1.58
N LEU A 130 6.66 -5.62 -2.04
CA LEU A 130 5.55 -6.21 -2.77
C LEU A 130 4.28 -6.25 -1.91
N LEU A 131 4.40 -6.63 -0.64
CA LEU A 131 3.27 -6.68 0.28
C LEU A 131 2.69 -5.28 0.53
N LEU A 132 3.55 -4.26 0.67
CA LEU A 132 3.12 -2.86 0.80
C LEU A 132 2.36 -2.40 -0.44
N LEU A 133 2.90 -2.61 -1.64
CA LEU A 133 2.24 -2.25 -2.90
C LEU A 133 0.90 -2.97 -3.05
N HIS A 134 0.86 -4.25 -2.72
CA HIS A 134 -0.37 -5.04 -2.76
C HIS A 134 -1.42 -4.53 -1.75
N SER A 135 -0.98 -4.19 -0.53
CA SER A 135 -1.83 -3.58 0.49
C SER A 135 -2.47 -2.26 0.02
N LEU A 136 -1.68 -1.39 -0.61
CA LEU A 136 -2.17 -0.13 -1.17
C LEU A 136 -3.18 -0.36 -2.30
N LEU A 137 -2.89 -1.32 -3.18
CA LEU A 137 -3.77 -1.69 -4.28
C LEU A 137 -5.11 -2.21 -3.78
N ILE A 138 -5.10 -3.17 -2.84
CA ILE A 138 -6.31 -3.76 -2.27
C ILE A 138 -7.19 -2.70 -1.61
N ARG A 139 -6.59 -1.77 -0.85
CA ARG A 139 -7.31 -0.73 -0.12
C ARG A 139 -7.71 0.46 -0.98
N SER A 140 -7.23 0.54 -2.22
CA SER A 140 -7.55 1.66 -3.11
C SER A 140 -9.07 1.80 -3.31
N PRO A 141 -9.58 3.03 -3.47
CA PRO A 141 -11.01 3.27 -3.68
C PRO A 141 -11.59 2.49 -4.87
N SER A 142 -10.82 2.36 -5.95
CA SER A 142 -11.22 1.62 -7.15
C SER A 142 -11.42 0.13 -6.87
N ASN A 143 -10.45 -0.54 -6.24
CA ASN A 143 -10.59 -1.96 -5.90
C ASN A 143 -11.65 -2.20 -4.84
N ARG A 144 -11.80 -1.28 -3.90
CA ARG A 144 -12.89 -1.34 -2.93
C ARG A 144 -14.25 -1.40 -3.61
N SER A 145 -14.53 -0.50 -4.53
CA SER A 145 -15.77 -0.50 -5.31
C SER A 145 -15.97 -1.81 -6.07
N ARG A 146 -14.89 -2.37 -6.63
CA ARG A 146 -14.92 -3.67 -7.31
C ARG A 146 -15.29 -4.80 -6.35
N TYR A 147 -14.69 -4.84 -5.17
CA TYR A 147 -14.98 -5.88 -4.16
C TYR A 147 -16.41 -5.76 -3.60
N GLU A 148 -16.87 -4.55 -3.34
CA GLU A 148 -18.26 -4.28 -2.94
C GLU A 148 -19.26 -4.72 -4.01
N GLY A 149 -18.87 -4.67 -5.28
CA GLY A 149 -19.67 -5.11 -6.42
C GLY A 149 -19.65 -6.62 -6.70
N THR A 150 -18.82 -7.41 -6.02
CA THR A 150 -18.71 -8.88 -6.24
C THR A 150 -20.07 -9.60 -6.16
N PRO A 151 -21.02 -9.27 -5.25
CA PRO A 151 -22.32 -9.93 -5.20
C PRO A 151 -23.13 -9.80 -6.49
N ARG A 152 -22.87 -8.82 -7.36
CA ARG A 152 -23.54 -8.68 -8.66
C ARG A 152 -23.32 -9.89 -9.58
N LEU A 153 -22.23 -10.63 -9.38
CA LEU A 153 -21.96 -11.86 -10.15
C LEU A 153 -23.02 -12.95 -9.91
N ILE A 154 -23.73 -12.88 -8.81
CA ILE A 154 -24.82 -13.78 -8.43
C ILE A 154 -26.15 -13.04 -8.27
N TRP A 155 -26.30 -11.94 -9.02
CA TRP A 155 -27.54 -11.11 -9.09
C TRP A 155 -27.97 -10.45 -7.76
N LEU A 156 -27.03 -10.32 -6.79
CA LEU A 156 -27.28 -9.62 -5.54
C LEU A 156 -26.80 -8.15 -5.62
N PRO A 157 -27.39 -7.25 -4.82
CA PRO A 157 -26.94 -5.86 -4.76
C PRO A 157 -25.51 -5.77 -4.19
N PRO A 158 -24.76 -4.71 -4.51
CA PRO A 158 -23.45 -4.44 -3.91
C PRO A 158 -23.53 -4.44 -2.39
N ASN A 159 -22.49 -4.98 -1.75
CA ASN A 159 -22.44 -5.09 -0.30
C ASN A 159 -21.07 -4.68 0.24
N GLU A 160 -21.06 -3.72 1.16
CA GLU A 160 -19.83 -3.16 1.72
C GLU A 160 -19.08 -4.17 2.61
N ASP A 161 -19.79 -5.01 3.36
CA ASP A 161 -19.15 -6.01 4.24
C ASP A 161 -18.52 -7.14 3.43
N VAL A 162 -19.13 -7.53 2.32
CA VAL A 162 -18.51 -8.46 1.35
C VAL A 162 -17.25 -7.83 0.78
N GLY A 163 -17.27 -6.54 0.44
CA GLY A 163 -16.09 -5.81 -0.02
C GLY A 163 -14.95 -5.83 1.00
N LYS A 164 -15.25 -5.60 2.26
CA LYS A 164 -14.28 -5.64 3.36
C LYS A 164 -13.72 -7.04 3.60
N ALA A 165 -14.57 -8.06 3.57
CA ALA A 165 -14.15 -9.46 3.70
C ALA A 165 -13.18 -9.84 2.57
N ASN A 166 -13.49 -9.48 1.33
CA ASN A 166 -12.63 -9.71 0.18
C ASN A 166 -11.27 -9.00 0.31
N MET A 167 -11.24 -7.77 0.84
CA MET A 167 -9.99 -7.05 1.09
C MET A 167 -9.09 -7.82 2.05
N ILE A 168 -9.63 -8.27 3.19
CA ILE A 168 -8.88 -9.04 4.20
C ILE A 168 -8.37 -10.35 3.61
N GLN A 169 -9.23 -11.07 2.89
CA GLN A 169 -8.88 -12.35 2.28
C GLN A 169 -7.74 -12.19 1.27
N ASN A 170 -7.83 -11.21 0.37
CA ASN A 170 -6.80 -10.96 -0.63
C ASN A 170 -5.47 -10.57 0.01
N TYR A 171 -5.48 -9.74 1.06
CA TYR A 171 -4.27 -9.42 1.79
C TYR A 171 -3.66 -10.64 2.49
N SER A 172 -4.48 -11.47 3.10
CA SER A 172 -4.03 -12.70 3.76
C SER A 172 -3.42 -13.71 2.77
N ILE A 173 -3.92 -13.75 1.53
CA ILE A 173 -3.35 -14.57 0.46
C ILE A 173 -1.98 -14.03 0.04
N ALA A 174 -1.86 -12.70 -0.14
CA ALA A 174 -0.60 -12.06 -0.53
C ALA A 174 0.51 -12.20 0.52
N LYS A 175 0.14 -12.42 1.78
CA LYS A 175 1.08 -12.56 2.89
C LYS A 175 1.71 -13.96 2.98
N LYS A 176 1.10 -14.97 2.37
CA LYS A 176 1.62 -16.36 2.33
C LYS A 176 2.78 -16.49 1.34
#